data_039b9b75b9578706a6a46f41d1634dff
#
_entry.id   039b9b75b9578706a6a46f41d1634dff
#
_cell.length_a   1.000
_cell.length_b   1.000
_cell.length_c   1.000
_cell.angle_alpha   90.00
_cell.angle_beta   90.00
_cell.angle_gamma   90.00
#
_symmetry.space_group_name_H-M   'P 1'
#
loop_
_entity.id
_entity.type
_entity.pdbx_description
1 polymer ?
#
loop_
_entity_poly.entity_id
_entity_poly.type
_entity_poly.pdbx_seq_one_letter_code
_entity_poly.pdbx_strand_id
1 'polypeptide(L)'
;MRERVQERGRVRVARIHGRGLRTGVAVALAATAVLGGVGAAAVPAEAAPVVAERQARAGLPQPTGPYAIGTTALRLVDHGRDDPWQPGRARELMISIWYPATRPVQGDGRARYMEPRAAGHFGGPDGAGVFNYRTDPGRTDWSGVRTHAGQDAPALPAARPRPVVLYSAGLGDPRTWGTALVEDLVSRGYVVVTVDHPSDASEVAFPDGRLTTSVLPVLAGQPGLDVGALLRKALATRVADTRFVLDELAALRTDRRLPPALAGSLDLDRIGMVGHSAGGFTAAQAMHDDPRIKAGVNLDGQLHFPGPDGTGVHLSSVAEDGVDRPFLLMGTEDQDSGPYSGQPGWAAFWRHTRGWKADVTLLGSRHGSYTDAQSLLPQLARQGAVPADVVRADIGDVRPERAVLATRAYVGSFLDRWLRGHDDHLLDGPSALFPEMRFER
;
A
#
# COMPACT_ATOMS: atom_id res chain seq x y z
N MET A 1 -77.68 26.81 -22.54
CA MET A 1 -77.83 28.26 -22.21
C MET A 1 -76.64 28.66 -21.37
N ARG A 2 -75.77 29.46 -21.95
CA ARG A 2 -74.80 30.42 -21.37
C ARG A 2 -73.90 29.91 -20.22
N GLU A 3 -72.65 30.22 -20.07
CA GLU A 3 -71.61 31.02 -20.76
C GLU A 3 -70.37 30.86 -19.91
N ARG A 4 -69.23 30.67 -20.60
CA ARG A 4 -67.85 31.08 -20.28
C ARG A 4 -67.62 31.80 -18.96
N VAL A 5 -66.45 31.43 -18.34
CA VAL A 5 -65.31 32.37 -18.19
C VAL A 5 -64.02 31.56 -17.98
N GLN A 6 -63.02 31.94 -18.75
CA GLN A 6 -61.65 31.53 -18.72
C GLN A 6 -60.93 32.27 -17.59
N GLU A 7 -60.15 31.55 -16.74
CA GLU A 7 -59.09 32.21 -15.99
C GLU A 7 -57.82 31.40 -16.05
N ARG A 8 -56.76 32.03 -16.55
CA ARG A 8 -55.44 31.50 -16.75
C ARG A 8 -54.67 31.51 -15.43
N GLY A 9 -54.47 30.37 -14.81
CA GLY A 9 -53.55 30.18 -13.69
C GLY A 9 -52.14 29.81 -14.21
N ARG A 10 -51.20 30.71 -14.08
CA ARG A 10 -49.79 30.52 -14.36
C ARG A 10 -49.22 29.46 -13.42
N VAL A 11 -48.85 28.29 -13.94
CA VAL A 11 -48.04 27.31 -13.23
C VAL A 11 -46.62 27.82 -13.22
N ARG A 12 -46.13 28.20 -12.04
CA ARG A 12 -44.71 28.44 -11.77
C ARG A 12 -43.99 27.09 -11.82
N VAL A 13 -43.21 26.87 -12.86
CA VAL A 13 -42.23 25.76 -12.91
C VAL A 13 -41.11 26.09 -11.93
N ALA A 14 -41.13 25.43 -10.79
CA ALA A 14 -40.00 25.41 -9.88
C ALA A 14 -38.85 24.67 -10.56
N ARG A 15 -37.78 25.38 -10.92
CA ARG A 15 -36.51 24.75 -11.33
C ARG A 15 -35.92 24.06 -10.13
N ILE A 16 -36.10 22.76 -10.06
CA ILE A 16 -35.32 21.89 -9.19
C ILE A 16 -33.94 21.78 -9.83
N HIS A 17 -32.96 22.46 -9.21
CA HIS A 17 -31.55 22.22 -9.51
C HIS A 17 -31.21 20.85 -8.96
N GLY A 18 -31.28 19.84 -9.81
CA GLY A 18 -30.71 18.54 -9.53
C GLY A 18 -29.19 18.69 -9.50
N ARG A 19 -28.62 18.76 -8.30
CA ARG A 19 -27.22 18.44 -8.07
C ARG A 19 -27.09 16.93 -8.27
N GLY A 20 -26.67 16.53 -9.48
CA GLY A 20 -26.26 15.16 -9.74
C GLY A 20 -25.05 14.84 -8.87
N LEU A 21 -25.21 13.91 -7.94
CA LEU A 21 -24.11 13.23 -7.29
C LEU A 21 -23.31 12.50 -8.40
N ARG A 22 -22.19 13.06 -8.77
CA ARG A 22 -21.16 12.33 -9.49
C ARG A 22 -20.28 11.65 -8.44
N THR A 23 -20.70 10.48 -7.99
CA THR A 23 -19.83 9.54 -7.28
C THR A 23 -18.90 8.90 -8.34
N GLY A 24 -17.82 9.59 -8.67
CA GLY A 24 -16.73 9.02 -9.44
C GLY A 24 -15.76 8.37 -8.47
N VAL A 25 -15.54 7.07 -8.61
CA VAL A 25 -14.40 6.39 -7.99
C VAL A 25 -13.15 7.01 -8.61
N ALA A 26 -12.50 7.91 -7.89
CA ALA A 26 -11.22 8.43 -8.27
C ALA A 26 -10.14 7.38 -7.96
N VAL A 27 -10.03 6.37 -8.83
CA VAL A 27 -8.71 5.79 -9.06
C VAL A 27 -7.92 6.95 -9.66
N ALA A 28 -6.95 7.50 -8.93
CA ALA A 28 -6.13 8.62 -9.38
C ALA A 28 -5.21 8.18 -10.54
N LEU A 29 -5.80 7.99 -11.71
CA LEU A 29 -5.15 7.87 -13.01
C LEU A 29 -5.21 9.25 -13.65
N ALA A 30 -4.42 10.21 -13.14
CA ALA A 30 -4.30 11.54 -13.73
C ALA A 30 -3.47 11.46 -15.02
N ALA A 31 -4.15 11.27 -16.15
CA ALA A 31 -3.56 11.49 -17.47
C ALA A 31 -3.73 12.96 -17.85
N THR A 32 -2.70 13.79 -17.65
CA THR A 32 -2.65 15.13 -18.23
C THR A 32 -1.91 15.11 -19.56
N ALA A 33 -2.68 15.33 -20.65
CA ALA A 33 -2.12 15.54 -22.00
C ALA A 33 -1.45 16.92 -22.04
N VAL A 34 -0.15 16.95 -22.31
CA VAL A 34 0.60 18.19 -22.61
C VAL A 34 0.47 18.47 -24.12
N LEU A 35 -0.26 19.52 -24.47
CA LEU A 35 -0.27 20.09 -25.80
C LEU A 35 0.95 21.01 -25.96
N GLY A 36 1.75 20.74 -26.99
CA GLY A 36 2.95 21.47 -27.32
C GLY A 36 2.70 22.93 -27.75
N GLY A 37 3.49 23.82 -27.25
CA GLY A 37 3.61 25.21 -27.66
C GLY A 37 4.94 25.48 -28.36
N VAL A 38 4.85 26.10 -29.53
CA VAL A 38 5.92 26.41 -30.50
C VAL A 38 6.86 27.48 -29.95
N GLY A 39 8.15 27.36 -30.31
CA GLY A 39 9.27 28.08 -29.75
C GLY A 39 9.36 29.60 -30.04
N ALA A 40 10.08 30.26 -29.18
CA ALA A 40 10.75 31.51 -29.42
C ALA A 40 12.25 31.33 -29.11
N ALA A 41 13.09 31.71 -30.07
CA ALA A 41 14.54 31.64 -29.94
C ALA A 41 15.04 32.65 -28.86
N ALA A 42 15.70 32.13 -27.84
CA ALA A 42 16.35 32.93 -26.81
C ALA A 42 17.86 33.05 -27.11
N VAL A 43 18.36 34.24 -26.95
CA VAL A 43 19.77 34.63 -26.99
C VAL A 43 20.52 33.94 -25.84
N PRO A 44 21.75 33.41 -26.04
CA PRO A 44 22.48 32.74 -24.98
C PRO A 44 22.89 33.74 -23.90
N ALA A 45 22.29 33.64 -22.73
CA ALA A 45 22.81 34.24 -21.51
C ALA A 45 24.00 33.39 -21.02
N GLU A 46 25.11 34.04 -20.67
CA GLU A 46 26.24 33.36 -19.99
C GLU A 46 25.71 32.59 -18.78
N ALA A 47 25.95 31.27 -18.82
CA ALA A 47 25.51 30.40 -17.75
C ALA A 47 26.29 30.72 -16.47
N ALA A 48 25.61 31.32 -15.51
CA ALA A 48 26.10 31.34 -14.13
C ALA A 48 26.43 29.90 -13.67
N PRO A 49 27.47 29.68 -12.84
CA PRO A 49 27.80 28.34 -12.38
C PRO A 49 26.60 27.74 -11.71
N VAL A 50 26.07 26.64 -12.28
CA VAL A 50 25.02 25.83 -11.66
C VAL A 50 25.62 25.23 -10.40
N VAL A 51 25.38 25.88 -9.25
CA VAL A 51 25.61 25.24 -7.96
C VAL A 51 24.69 24.02 -7.97
N ALA A 52 25.28 22.83 -8.01
CA ALA A 52 24.53 21.58 -7.97
C ALA A 52 23.60 21.64 -6.73
N GLU A 53 22.33 21.79 -6.97
CA GLU A 53 21.34 21.93 -5.90
C GLU A 53 21.34 20.63 -5.11
N ARG A 54 21.56 20.70 -3.80
CA ARG A 54 21.69 19.54 -2.95
C ARG A 54 20.38 18.77 -2.96
N GLN A 55 20.40 17.48 -3.33
CA GLN A 55 19.21 16.64 -3.32
C GLN A 55 18.59 16.58 -1.92
N ALA A 56 17.26 16.63 -1.89
CA ALA A 56 16.49 16.49 -0.67
C ALA A 56 16.62 15.07 -0.11
N ARG A 57 16.64 14.95 1.21
CA ARG A 57 16.80 13.68 1.92
C ARG A 57 15.68 13.49 2.93
N ALA A 58 15.21 12.25 3.04
CA ALA A 58 14.24 11.84 4.03
C ALA A 58 14.70 10.55 4.72
N GLY A 59 14.12 10.26 5.88
CA GLY A 59 14.43 9.06 6.65
C GLY A 59 13.19 8.46 7.28
N LEU A 60 13.21 7.16 7.48
CA LEU A 60 12.13 6.42 8.14
C LEU A 60 12.10 6.68 9.65
N PRO A 61 10.93 6.65 10.28
CA PRO A 61 10.79 6.78 11.72
C PRO A 61 11.35 5.54 12.43
N GLN A 62 12.00 5.76 13.59
CA GLN A 62 12.59 4.65 14.37
C GLN A 62 11.53 3.60 14.74
N PRO A 63 11.84 2.29 14.62
CA PRO A 63 11.02 1.21 15.16
C PRO A 63 10.88 1.30 16.68
N THR A 64 9.77 0.81 17.22
CA THR A 64 9.46 0.94 18.66
C THR A 64 9.77 -0.31 19.49
N GLY A 65 9.99 -1.46 18.86
CA GLY A 65 10.26 -2.71 19.55
C GLY A 65 11.73 -2.90 19.95
N PRO A 66 12.02 -3.91 20.77
CA PRO A 66 13.35 -4.11 21.34
C PRO A 66 14.35 -4.84 20.41
N TYR A 67 13.90 -5.43 19.30
CA TYR A 67 14.77 -6.25 18.48
C TYR A 67 15.46 -5.43 17.39
N ALA A 68 16.75 -5.72 17.17
CA ALA A 68 17.44 -5.32 15.97
C ALA A 68 16.84 -6.02 14.73
N ILE A 69 16.97 -5.40 13.56
CA ILE A 69 16.30 -5.84 12.34
C ILE A 69 17.34 -6.28 11.31
N GLY A 70 17.10 -7.42 10.67
CA GLY A 70 17.79 -7.88 9.47
C GLY A 70 16.82 -7.99 8.31
N THR A 71 17.32 -7.92 7.08
CA THR A 71 16.53 -8.15 5.87
C THR A 71 17.37 -8.87 4.82
N THR A 72 16.71 -9.72 4.04
CA THR A 72 17.26 -10.35 2.85
C THR A 72 16.23 -10.34 1.73
N ALA A 73 16.66 -10.25 0.48
CA ALA A 73 15.79 -10.26 -0.68
C ALA A 73 15.99 -11.54 -1.50
N LEU A 74 14.89 -12.10 -2.01
CA LEU A 74 14.90 -13.31 -2.84
C LEU A 74 14.07 -13.10 -4.10
N ARG A 75 14.59 -13.61 -5.22
CA ARG A 75 13.81 -13.84 -6.44
C ARG A 75 13.14 -15.21 -6.34
N LEU A 76 11.85 -15.24 -6.59
CA LEU A 76 11.06 -16.47 -6.72
C LEU A 76 10.58 -16.60 -8.16
N VAL A 77 10.50 -17.83 -8.67
CA VAL A 77 10.02 -18.14 -10.03
C VAL A 77 8.95 -19.19 -9.95
N ASP A 78 7.73 -18.83 -10.31
CA ASP A 78 6.61 -19.76 -10.41
C ASP A 78 6.60 -20.39 -11.80
N HIS A 79 7.22 -21.55 -11.92
CA HIS A 79 7.29 -22.31 -13.17
C HIS A 79 5.95 -22.96 -13.57
N GLY A 80 5.00 -22.99 -12.68
CA GLY A 80 3.66 -23.55 -12.92
C GLY A 80 2.66 -22.53 -13.48
N ARG A 81 3.07 -21.23 -13.59
CA ARG A 81 2.15 -20.16 -13.98
C ARG A 81 2.81 -19.18 -14.96
N ASP A 82 2.14 -18.92 -16.07
CA ASP A 82 2.52 -17.83 -16.98
C ASP A 82 2.33 -16.46 -16.31
N ASP A 83 3.22 -15.52 -16.64
CA ASP A 83 3.07 -14.13 -16.21
C ASP A 83 1.84 -13.49 -16.88
N PRO A 84 0.83 -13.06 -16.13
CA PRO A 84 -0.39 -12.49 -16.73
C PRO A 84 -0.15 -11.20 -17.52
N TRP A 85 0.95 -10.49 -17.21
CA TRP A 85 1.31 -9.23 -17.85
C TRP A 85 2.31 -9.40 -19.01
N GLN A 86 3.06 -10.53 -19.01
CA GLN A 86 4.08 -10.86 -19.99
C GLN A 86 3.90 -12.31 -20.49
N PRO A 87 2.87 -12.61 -21.30
CA PRO A 87 2.57 -13.97 -21.76
C PRO A 87 3.78 -14.69 -22.35
N GLY A 88 3.89 -15.99 -22.10
CA GLY A 88 5.01 -16.83 -22.57
C GLY A 88 6.25 -16.77 -21.67
N ARG A 89 6.17 -16.11 -20.51
CA ARG A 89 7.22 -16.10 -19.49
C ARG A 89 6.67 -16.66 -18.18
N ALA A 90 7.48 -17.42 -17.45
CA ALA A 90 7.11 -17.83 -16.11
C ALA A 90 6.94 -16.60 -15.19
N ARG A 91 5.99 -16.66 -14.26
CA ARG A 91 5.78 -15.58 -13.29
C ARG A 91 6.94 -15.49 -12.33
N GLU A 92 7.57 -14.33 -12.22
CA GLU A 92 8.66 -14.04 -11.30
C GLU A 92 8.21 -13.02 -10.25
N LEU A 93 8.71 -13.17 -9.03
CA LEU A 93 8.46 -12.24 -7.94
C LEU A 93 9.77 -11.82 -7.28
N MET A 94 9.79 -10.63 -6.68
CA MET A 94 10.76 -10.25 -5.67
C MET A 94 10.08 -10.15 -4.32
N ILE A 95 10.68 -10.81 -3.31
CA ILE A 95 10.27 -10.66 -1.92
C ILE A 95 11.42 -10.13 -1.09
N SER A 96 11.09 -9.45 0.02
CA SER A 96 12.06 -9.21 1.09
C SER A 96 11.55 -9.87 2.36
N ILE A 97 12.42 -10.63 3.02
CA ILE A 97 12.16 -11.23 4.32
C ILE A 97 12.85 -10.38 5.37
N TRP A 98 12.10 -9.87 6.32
CA TRP A 98 12.53 -9.02 7.42
C TRP A 98 12.40 -9.81 8.72
N TYR A 99 13.43 -9.79 9.55
CA TYR A 99 13.51 -10.66 10.72
C TYR A 99 14.31 -10.02 11.87
N PRO A 100 14.05 -10.41 13.13
CA PRO A 100 14.90 -10.03 14.25
C PRO A 100 16.34 -10.52 14.05
N ALA A 101 17.30 -9.58 14.16
CA ALA A 101 18.72 -9.83 13.99
C ALA A 101 19.45 -9.88 15.34
N THR A 102 20.64 -10.46 15.37
CA THR A 102 21.45 -10.63 16.58
C THR A 102 21.98 -9.32 17.14
N ARG A 103 22.16 -8.30 16.28
CA ARG A 103 22.68 -6.98 16.65
C ARG A 103 22.22 -5.92 15.66
N PRO A 104 22.10 -4.66 16.09
CA PRO A 104 21.82 -3.56 15.19
C PRO A 104 23.02 -3.29 14.28
N VAL A 105 22.73 -2.83 13.07
CA VAL A 105 23.74 -2.43 12.08
C VAL A 105 23.65 -0.91 11.91
N GLN A 106 24.80 -0.24 11.75
CA GLN A 106 24.91 1.20 11.59
C GLN A 106 25.61 1.55 10.28
N GLY A 107 25.46 2.80 9.85
CA GLY A 107 26.15 3.33 8.68
C GLY A 107 25.82 2.57 7.39
N ASP A 108 26.84 2.32 6.58
CA ASP A 108 26.71 1.71 5.25
C ASP A 108 26.27 0.24 5.25
N GLY A 109 26.34 -0.44 6.41
CA GLY A 109 25.79 -1.79 6.57
C GLY A 109 24.27 -1.86 6.66
N ARG A 110 23.59 -0.72 6.77
CA ARG A 110 22.12 -0.66 6.75
C ARG A 110 21.60 -0.90 5.34
N ALA A 111 20.58 -1.73 5.23
CA ALA A 111 19.92 -2.01 3.98
C ALA A 111 19.37 -0.73 3.33
N ARG A 112 19.44 -0.66 2.01
CA ARG A 112 18.82 0.42 1.24
C ARG A 112 17.30 0.31 1.30
N TYR A 113 16.65 1.44 1.30
CA TYR A 113 15.19 1.50 1.19
C TYR A 113 14.72 0.98 -0.15
N MET A 114 15.35 1.44 -1.23
CA MET A 114 15.16 0.92 -2.59
C MET A 114 16.51 0.48 -3.17
N GLU A 115 16.47 -0.52 -4.04
CA GLU A 115 17.63 -0.89 -4.83
C GLU A 115 18.03 0.29 -5.75
N PRO A 116 19.34 0.55 -6.03
CA PRO A 116 19.76 1.77 -6.71
C PRO A 116 19.10 2.04 -8.06
N ARG A 117 18.84 1.01 -8.86
CA ARG A 117 18.16 1.18 -10.17
C ARG A 117 16.68 1.52 -9.99
N ALA A 118 16.01 0.85 -9.03
CA ALA A 118 14.63 1.16 -8.67
C ALA A 118 14.53 2.60 -8.13
N ALA A 119 15.42 3.00 -7.22
CA ALA A 119 15.48 4.36 -6.69
C ALA A 119 15.73 5.41 -7.78
N GLY A 120 16.62 5.12 -8.73
CA GLY A 120 16.92 5.99 -9.86
C GLY A 120 15.73 6.17 -10.79
N HIS A 121 14.99 5.11 -11.09
CA HIS A 121 13.76 5.19 -11.88
C HIS A 121 12.63 5.88 -11.11
N PHE A 122 12.40 5.51 -9.85
CA PHE A 122 11.37 6.12 -8.99
C PHE A 122 11.49 7.65 -8.92
N GLY A 123 12.70 8.18 -8.79
CA GLY A 123 12.97 9.62 -8.79
C GLY A 123 13.25 10.21 -10.18
N GLY A 124 13.20 9.42 -11.24
CA GLY A 124 13.39 9.84 -12.62
C GLY A 124 12.12 10.38 -13.27
N PRO A 125 12.20 10.95 -14.50
CA PRO A 125 11.08 11.62 -15.16
C PRO A 125 9.86 10.72 -15.40
N ASP A 126 10.05 9.43 -15.55
CA ASP A 126 8.99 8.45 -15.78
C ASP A 126 8.64 7.64 -14.52
N GLY A 127 9.22 8.02 -13.38
CA GLY A 127 9.10 7.29 -12.13
C GLY A 127 7.88 7.69 -11.30
N ALA A 128 7.45 6.78 -10.42
CA ALA A 128 6.28 6.99 -9.57
C ALA A 128 6.45 8.17 -8.60
N GLY A 129 7.67 8.49 -8.18
CA GLY A 129 7.95 9.66 -7.34
C GLY A 129 7.56 10.98 -8.01
N VAL A 130 7.88 11.11 -9.32
CA VAL A 130 7.49 12.28 -10.12
C VAL A 130 6.00 12.24 -10.45
N PHE A 131 5.50 11.09 -10.89
CA PHE A 131 4.14 10.92 -11.35
C PHE A 131 3.11 11.10 -10.20
N ASN A 132 3.32 10.45 -9.06
CA ASN A 132 2.38 10.46 -7.95
C ASN A 132 2.56 11.70 -7.04
N TYR A 133 3.81 12.14 -6.83
CA TYR A 133 4.12 13.15 -5.80
C TYR A 133 4.63 14.47 -6.38
N ARG A 134 4.63 14.63 -7.72
CA ARG A 134 5.11 15.83 -8.41
C ARG A 134 6.50 16.28 -7.93
N THR A 135 7.39 15.33 -7.64
CA THR A 135 8.80 15.65 -7.35
C THR A 135 9.50 16.04 -8.64
N ASP A 136 10.38 17.04 -8.58
CA ASP A 136 11.26 17.31 -9.72
C ASP A 136 12.20 16.11 -9.96
N PRO A 137 12.41 15.67 -11.22
CA PRO A 137 13.30 14.56 -11.53
C PRO A 137 14.71 14.81 -10.96
N GLY A 138 15.21 13.80 -10.20
CA GLY A 138 16.53 13.87 -9.57
C GLY A 138 16.63 14.82 -8.36
N ARG A 139 15.56 15.48 -7.95
CA ARG A 139 15.55 16.42 -6.81
C ARG A 139 15.64 15.71 -5.45
N THR A 140 15.21 14.46 -5.37
CA THR A 140 15.23 13.64 -4.14
C THR A 140 16.25 12.52 -4.24
N ASP A 141 17.09 12.36 -3.21
CA ASP A 141 18.04 11.24 -3.08
C ASP A 141 17.34 9.99 -2.54
N TRP A 142 16.54 9.33 -3.38
CA TRP A 142 15.87 8.07 -3.02
C TRP A 142 16.87 6.93 -2.78
N SER A 143 18.01 6.94 -3.47
CA SER A 143 19.07 5.93 -3.29
C SER A 143 19.82 6.08 -1.97
N GLY A 144 19.79 7.25 -1.37
CA GLY A 144 20.37 7.56 -0.07
C GLY A 144 19.51 7.20 1.12
N VAL A 145 18.21 6.93 0.92
CA VAL A 145 17.31 6.51 2.01
C VAL A 145 17.75 5.15 2.55
N ARG A 146 17.88 5.03 3.86
CA ARG A 146 18.29 3.79 4.55
C ARG A 146 17.20 3.31 5.47
N THR A 147 17.06 2.00 5.54
CA THR A 147 16.24 1.30 6.53
C THR A 147 16.99 1.20 7.86
N HIS A 148 16.36 0.67 8.91
CA HIS A 148 17.04 0.34 10.18
C HIS A 148 17.56 -1.10 10.19
N ALA A 149 17.29 -1.87 9.13
CA ALA A 149 17.70 -3.25 9.00
C ALA A 149 19.16 -3.38 8.52
N GLY A 150 19.87 -4.39 9.01
CA GLY A 150 21.13 -4.84 8.43
C GLY A 150 20.86 -5.72 7.20
N GLN A 151 21.54 -5.41 6.08
CA GLN A 151 21.46 -6.26 4.89
C GLN A 151 22.10 -7.62 5.20
N ASP A 152 21.35 -8.71 4.98
CA ASP A 152 21.77 -10.10 5.23
C ASP A 152 22.35 -10.34 6.64
N ALA A 153 21.92 -9.53 7.63
CA ALA A 153 22.38 -9.63 9.00
C ALA A 153 22.05 -11.02 9.60
N PRO A 154 22.89 -11.56 10.50
CA PRO A 154 22.61 -12.82 11.15
C PRO A 154 21.28 -12.79 11.91
N ALA A 155 20.38 -13.74 11.62
CA ALA A 155 19.09 -13.84 12.30
C ALA A 155 19.29 -14.17 13.78
N LEU A 156 18.48 -13.56 14.64
CA LEU A 156 18.43 -13.86 16.06
C LEU A 156 17.80 -15.24 16.27
N PRO A 157 18.54 -16.24 16.80
CA PRO A 157 17.96 -17.51 17.14
C PRO A 157 16.73 -17.36 18.06
N ALA A 158 15.69 -18.12 17.80
CA ALA A 158 14.46 -18.07 18.56
C ALA A 158 14.22 -19.40 19.28
N ALA A 159 13.89 -19.35 20.58
CA ALA A 159 13.50 -20.54 21.34
C ALA A 159 12.20 -21.17 20.81
N ARG A 160 11.34 -20.39 20.17
CA ARG A 160 10.13 -20.81 19.47
C ARG A 160 10.04 -20.10 18.13
N PRO A 161 9.51 -20.75 17.10
CA PRO A 161 9.27 -20.09 15.81
C PRO A 161 8.43 -18.80 15.97
N ARG A 162 8.67 -17.82 15.12
CA ARG A 162 8.05 -16.50 15.12
C ARG A 162 6.88 -16.44 14.15
N PRO A 163 5.75 -15.84 14.50
CA PRO A 163 4.66 -15.62 13.55
C PRO A 163 5.16 -14.87 12.30
N VAL A 164 4.61 -15.23 11.16
CA VAL A 164 4.93 -14.64 9.87
C VAL A 164 3.82 -13.67 9.47
N VAL A 165 4.18 -12.50 8.98
CA VAL A 165 3.23 -11.51 8.43
C VAL A 165 3.60 -11.26 6.97
N LEU A 166 2.65 -11.48 6.06
CA LEU A 166 2.80 -11.04 4.67
C LEU A 166 2.38 -9.57 4.57
N TYR A 167 3.11 -8.78 3.78
CA TYR A 167 2.75 -7.40 3.48
C TYR A 167 2.67 -7.19 1.97
N SER A 168 1.53 -6.69 1.50
CA SER A 168 1.29 -6.30 0.11
C SER A 168 1.02 -4.79 0.03
N ALA A 169 1.79 -4.09 -0.79
CA ALA A 169 1.66 -2.66 -1.02
C ALA A 169 0.45 -2.31 -1.91
N GLY A 170 0.15 -1.04 -2.09
CA GLY A 170 -0.90 -0.53 -2.97
C GLY A 170 -0.67 -0.85 -4.45
N LEU A 171 -1.69 -0.60 -5.27
CA LEU A 171 -1.58 -0.76 -6.72
C LEU A 171 -0.56 0.25 -7.26
N GLY A 172 0.43 -0.23 -7.99
CA GLY A 172 1.51 0.62 -8.49
C GLY A 172 2.60 0.96 -7.47
N ASP A 173 2.49 0.51 -6.22
CA ASP A 173 3.51 0.76 -5.19
C ASP A 173 4.56 -0.37 -5.13
N PRO A 174 5.84 -0.05 -4.89
CA PRO A 174 6.86 -1.06 -4.63
C PRO A 174 6.68 -1.66 -3.22
N ARG A 175 7.17 -2.89 -3.00
CA ARG A 175 7.11 -3.59 -1.69
C ARG A 175 7.72 -2.81 -0.53
N THR A 176 8.51 -1.79 -0.83
CA THR A 176 9.17 -0.94 0.17
C THR A 176 8.27 0.16 0.73
N TRP A 177 7.13 0.47 0.08
CA TRP A 177 6.30 1.63 0.42
C TRP A 177 5.52 1.51 1.74
N GLY A 178 5.80 0.47 2.56
CA GLY A 178 5.28 0.27 3.91
C GLY A 178 6.38 -0.11 4.91
N THR A 179 7.64 0.20 4.61
CA THR A 179 8.81 -0.22 5.41
C THR A 179 8.74 0.26 6.86
N ALA A 180 8.20 1.45 7.13
CA ALA A 180 8.05 1.96 8.49
C ALA A 180 7.20 1.04 9.39
N LEU A 181 6.11 0.50 8.88
CA LEU A 181 5.28 -0.48 9.58
C LEU A 181 5.97 -1.84 9.67
N VAL A 182 6.57 -2.30 8.56
CA VAL A 182 7.28 -3.58 8.48
C VAL A 182 8.41 -3.65 9.51
N GLU A 183 9.25 -2.63 9.57
CA GLU A 183 10.35 -2.56 10.55
C GLU A 183 9.83 -2.56 11.99
N ASP A 184 8.72 -1.87 12.26
CA ASP A 184 8.12 -1.86 13.59
C ASP A 184 7.65 -3.26 14.01
N LEU A 185 6.93 -3.97 13.15
CA LEU A 185 6.49 -5.34 13.41
C LEU A 185 7.68 -6.28 13.67
N VAL A 186 8.73 -6.18 12.85
CA VAL A 186 9.94 -7.00 13.05
C VAL A 186 10.65 -6.65 14.34
N SER A 187 10.74 -5.36 14.69
CA SER A 187 11.32 -4.94 15.96
C SER A 187 10.55 -5.46 17.17
N ARG A 188 9.28 -5.82 17.02
CA ARG A 188 8.43 -6.50 18.02
C ARG A 188 8.56 -8.02 17.97
N GLY A 189 9.35 -8.58 17.02
CA GLY A 189 9.68 -10.00 16.96
C GLY A 189 8.86 -10.83 15.98
N TYR A 190 8.17 -10.22 15.01
CA TYR A 190 7.61 -10.91 13.85
C TYR A 190 8.67 -11.19 12.78
N VAL A 191 8.42 -12.15 11.91
CA VAL A 191 9.05 -12.20 10.60
C VAL A 191 8.06 -11.61 9.61
N VAL A 192 8.49 -10.63 8.81
CA VAL A 192 7.62 -10.00 7.80
C VAL A 192 8.16 -10.29 6.41
N VAL A 193 7.26 -10.65 5.48
CA VAL A 193 7.59 -10.89 4.08
C VAL A 193 6.85 -9.86 3.24
N THR A 194 7.60 -8.96 2.61
CA THR A 194 7.04 -7.98 1.68
C THR A 194 7.15 -8.50 0.25
N VAL A 195 6.12 -8.29 -0.57
CA VAL A 195 6.02 -8.86 -1.91
C VAL A 195 5.91 -7.75 -2.95
N ASP A 196 6.80 -7.77 -3.97
CA ASP A 196 6.54 -7.05 -5.21
C ASP A 196 5.71 -7.91 -6.16
N HIS A 197 4.77 -7.25 -6.82
CA HIS A 197 3.99 -7.80 -7.92
C HIS A 197 4.48 -7.19 -9.24
N PRO A 198 5.47 -7.78 -9.94
CA PRO A 198 6.08 -7.22 -11.15
C PRO A 198 5.05 -6.88 -12.22
N SER A 199 5.29 -5.81 -12.96
CA SER A 199 4.38 -5.17 -13.93
C SER A 199 3.18 -4.42 -13.32
N ASP A 200 2.88 -4.65 -12.04
CA ASP A 200 1.95 -3.85 -11.24
C ASP A 200 2.74 -2.82 -10.41
N ALA A 201 3.68 -3.29 -9.57
CA ALA A 201 4.55 -2.41 -8.79
C ALA A 201 5.35 -1.45 -9.69
N SER A 202 5.55 -0.22 -9.23
CA SER A 202 6.21 0.85 -9.99
C SER A 202 7.61 0.46 -10.46
N GLU A 203 8.42 -0.12 -9.57
CA GLU A 203 9.78 -0.57 -9.87
C GLU A 203 10.08 -1.89 -9.16
N VAL A 204 10.48 -2.89 -9.93
CA VAL A 204 10.98 -4.16 -9.41
C VAL A 204 12.36 -4.45 -9.97
N ALA A 205 13.39 -4.27 -9.14
CA ALA A 205 14.77 -4.60 -9.51
C ALA A 205 15.06 -6.08 -9.20
N PHE A 206 15.59 -6.79 -10.19
CA PHE A 206 16.01 -8.19 -10.08
C PHE A 206 17.52 -8.34 -9.89
N PRO A 207 17.98 -9.43 -9.26
CA PRO A 207 19.43 -9.66 -9.03
C PRO A 207 20.28 -9.74 -10.30
N ASP A 208 19.68 -10.10 -11.44
CA ASP A 208 20.34 -10.14 -12.75
C ASP A 208 20.46 -8.75 -13.40
N GLY A 209 20.10 -7.70 -12.69
CA GLY A 209 20.17 -6.32 -13.14
C GLY A 209 18.98 -5.85 -13.99
N ARG A 210 17.97 -6.68 -14.23
CA ARG A 210 16.71 -6.23 -14.86
C ARG A 210 15.93 -5.30 -13.91
N LEU A 211 15.27 -4.32 -14.51
CA LEU A 211 14.25 -3.50 -13.87
C LEU A 211 12.93 -3.72 -14.61
N THR A 212 11.89 -4.16 -13.90
CA THR A 212 10.53 -4.21 -14.43
C THR A 212 9.76 -3.04 -13.85
N THR A 213 9.11 -2.27 -14.72
CA THR A 213 8.27 -1.13 -14.32
C THR A 213 6.81 -1.47 -14.47
N SER A 214 5.94 -0.64 -13.86
CA SER A 214 4.50 -0.80 -13.95
C SER A 214 4.00 -0.64 -15.38
N VAL A 215 3.08 -1.52 -15.79
CA VAL A 215 2.35 -1.37 -17.06
C VAL A 215 1.09 -0.51 -16.90
N LEU A 216 0.70 -0.18 -15.68
CA LEU A 216 -0.54 0.51 -15.36
C LEU A 216 -0.64 1.90 -16.00
N PRO A 217 0.39 2.76 -16.00
CA PRO A 217 0.33 4.07 -16.68
C PRO A 217 0.06 3.96 -18.18
N VAL A 218 0.67 2.96 -18.85
CA VAL A 218 0.47 2.72 -20.27
C VAL A 218 -0.95 2.23 -20.54
N LEU A 219 -1.44 1.29 -19.73
CA LEU A 219 -2.81 0.76 -19.87
C LEU A 219 -3.85 1.83 -19.59
N ALA A 220 -3.64 2.68 -18.59
CA ALA A 220 -4.54 3.78 -18.23
C ALA A 220 -4.73 4.81 -19.36
N GLY A 221 -3.72 4.99 -20.21
CA GLY A 221 -3.79 5.87 -21.38
C GLY A 221 -4.50 5.26 -22.58
N GLN A 222 -4.92 3.99 -22.54
CA GLN A 222 -5.56 3.34 -23.68
C GLN A 222 -7.04 3.72 -23.82
N PRO A 223 -7.51 4.15 -24.99
CA PRO A 223 -8.92 4.39 -25.22
C PRO A 223 -9.76 3.11 -25.02
N GLY A 224 -10.88 3.22 -24.33
CA GLY A 224 -11.79 2.10 -24.11
C GLY A 224 -11.29 1.07 -23.07
N LEU A 225 -10.36 1.45 -22.20
CA LEU A 225 -9.93 0.59 -21.09
C LEU A 225 -11.12 0.14 -20.24
N ASP A 226 -11.29 -1.17 -20.08
CA ASP A 226 -12.17 -1.74 -19.05
C ASP A 226 -11.45 -1.71 -17.71
N VAL A 227 -11.73 -0.66 -16.90
CA VAL A 227 -11.11 -0.44 -15.58
C VAL A 227 -11.43 -1.60 -14.63
N GLY A 228 -12.68 -2.08 -14.63
CA GLY A 228 -13.09 -3.19 -13.79
C GLY A 228 -12.36 -4.48 -14.12
N ALA A 229 -12.18 -4.80 -15.40
CA ALA A 229 -11.42 -5.98 -15.82
C ALA A 229 -9.93 -5.87 -15.44
N LEU A 230 -9.34 -4.68 -15.62
CA LEU A 230 -7.95 -4.43 -15.23
C LEU A 230 -7.74 -4.67 -13.73
N LEU A 231 -8.61 -4.11 -12.88
CA LEU A 231 -8.51 -4.27 -11.42
C LEU A 231 -8.77 -5.71 -10.98
N ARG A 232 -9.73 -6.42 -11.59
CA ARG A 232 -9.93 -7.86 -11.34
C ARG A 232 -8.70 -8.68 -11.71
N LYS A 233 -8.07 -8.39 -12.86
CA LYS A 233 -6.83 -9.04 -13.27
C LYS A 233 -5.68 -8.77 -12.29
N ALA A 234 -5.50 -7.53 -11.86
CA ALA A 234 -4.48 -7.16 -10.91
C ALA A 234 -4.68 -7.89 -9.57
N LEU A 235 -5.90 -7.86 -9.01
CA LEU A 235 -6.20 -8.56 -7.76
C LEU A 235 -5.99 -10.07 -7.88
N ALA A 236 -6.50 -10.72 -8.92
CA ALA A 236 -6.33 -12.17 -9.13
C ALA A 236 -4.84 -12.54 -9.23
N THR A 237 -4.03 -11.70 -9.91
CA THR A 237 -2.58 -11.88 -9.98
C THR A 237 -1.94 -11.79 -8.59
N ARG A 238 -2.27 -10.76 -7.81
CA ARG A 238 -1.74 -10.55 -6.46
C ARG A 238 -2.11 -11.67 -5.49
N VAL A 239 -3.34 -12.17 -5.54
CA VAL A 239 -3.78 -13.31 -4.72
C VAL A 239 -3.01 -14.58 -5.10
N ALA A 240 -2.86 -14.86 -6.40
CA ALA A 240 -2.07 -16.00 -6.87
C ALA A 240 -0.59 -15.88 -6.48
N ASP A 241 0.01 -14.68 -6.58
CA ASP A 241 1.37 -14.39 -6.13
C ASP A 241 1.51 -14.63 -4.62
N THR A 242 0.55 -14.18 -3.82
CA THR A 242 0.52 -14.38 -2.36
C THR A 242 0.49 -15.86 -1.99
N ARG A 243 -0.36 -16.65 -2.66
CA ARG A 243 -0.45 -18.10 -2.42
C ARG A 243 0.84 -18.80 -2.83
N PHE A 244 1.43 -18.43 -3.95
CA PHE A 244 2.75 -18.93 -4.36
C PHE A 244 3.84 -18.60 -3.32
N VAL A 245 3.86 -17.37 -2.78
CA VAL A 245 4.79 -17.01 -1.70
C VAL A 245 4.58 -17.88 -0.46
N LEU A 246 3.34 -18.20 -0.09
CA LEU A 246 3.04 -19.10 1.03
C LEU A 246 3.58 -20.52 0.78
N ASP A 247 3.51 -21.01 -0.46
CA ASP A 247 4.06 -22.32 -0.85
C ASP A 247 5.59 -22.30 -0.78
N GLU A 248 6.22 -21.26 -1.30
CA GLU A 248 7.67 -21.07 -1.24
C GLU A 248 8.20 -20.91 0.19
N LEU A 249 7.48 -20.25 1.09
CA LEU A 249 7.88 -20.14 2.50
C LEU A 249 8.01 -21.51 3.18
N ALA A 250 7.17 -22.49 2.80
CA ALA A 250 7.29 -23.86 3.31
C ALA A 250 8.59 -24.52 2.80
N ALA A 251 8.95 -24.31 1.54
CA ALA A 251 10.19 -24.81 0.96
C ALA A 251 11.42 -24.10 1.55
N LEU A 252 11.34 -22.78 1.79
CA LEU A 252 12.42 -21.97 2.34
C LEU A 252 12.84 -22.38 3.76
N ARG A 253 12.04 -23.12 4.51
CA ARG A 253 12.45 -23.66 5.83
C ARG A 253 13.67 -24.60 5.74
N THR A 254 13.92 -25.19 4.60
CA THR A 254 15.08 -26.09 4.36
C THR A 254 16.09 -25.48 3.36
N ASP A 255 15.82 -24.27 2.89
CA ASP A 255 16.63 -23.59 1.87
C ASP A 255 17.89 -22.94 2.47
N ARG A 256 19.02 -23.10 1.78
CA ARG A 256 20.29 -22.49 2.16
C ARG A 256 20.44 -21.02 1.71
N ARG A 257 19.46 -20.52 0.97
CA ARG A 257 19.42 -19.09 0.54
C ARG A 257 19.10 -18.14 1.69
N LEU A 258 18.55 -18.68 2.79
CA LEU A 258 18.22 -17.86 3.97
C LEU A 258 19.45 -17.72 4.90
N PRO A 259 19.56 -16.57 5.59
CA PRO A 259 20.54 -16.40 6.67
C PRO A 259 20.42 -17.51 7.73
N PRO A 260 21.53 -17.90 8.37
CA PRO A 260 21.50 -18.91 9.43
C PRO A 260 20.44 -18.58 10.50
N ALA A 261 19.79 -19.59 11.01
CA ALA A 261 18.70 -19.56 11.99
C ALA A 261 17.38 -18.91 11.53
N LEU A 262 17.33 -18.26 10.36
CA LEU A 262 16.07 -17.69 9.86
C LEU A 262 15.10 -18.78 9.42
N ALA A 263 15.58 -19.77 8.65
CA ALA A 263 14.74 -20.86 8.13
C ALA A 263 13.94 -21.58 9.22
N GLY A 264 14.63 -21.92 10.33
CA GLY A 264 14.00 -22.59 11.49
C GLY A 264 13.14 -21.66 12.37
N SER A 265 13.17 -20.34 12.11
CA SER A 265 12.43 -19.37 12.92
C SER A 265 11.03 -19.05 12.37
N LEU A 266 10.65 -19.56 11.20
CA LEU A 266 9.36 -19.30 10.57
C LEU A 266 8.25 -20.14 11.19
N ASP A 267 7.24 -19.52 11.77
CA ASP A 267 6.00 -20.18 12.22
C ASP A 267 4.92 -20.06 11.14
N LEU A 268 4.80 -21.10 10.35
CA LEU A 268 3.84 -21.14 9.25
C LEU A 268 2.43 -21.58 9.69
N ASP A 269 2.24 -21.91 10.97
CA ASP A 269 0.92 -22.14 11.55
C ASP A 269 0.27 -20.83 12.05
N ARG A 270 1.07 -19.78 12.20
CA ARG A 270 0.66 -18.45 12.65
C ARG A 270 1.02 -17.38 11.62
N ILE A 271 0.28 -17.38 10.51
CA ILE A 271 0.48 -16.41 9.42
C ILE A 271 -0.60 -15.33 9.48
N GLY A 272 -0.19 -14.07 9.49
CA GLY A 272 -1.06 -12.91 9.24
C GLY A 272 -0.78 -12.27 7.89
N MET A 273 -1.71 -11.44 7.43
CA MET A 273 -1.49 -10.63 6.24
C MET A 273 -1.98 -9.20 6.46
N VAL A 274 -1.18 -8.24 6.07
CA VAL A 274 -1.47 -6.80 6.12
C VAL A 274 -1.25 -6.21 4.74
N GLY A 275 -2.08 -5.29 4.31
CA GLY A 275 -1.83 -4.59 3.06
C GLY A 275 -2.52 -3.24 2.99
N HIS A 276 -1.96 -2.35 2.17
CA HIS A 276 -2.51 -1.03 1.89
C HIS A 276 -3.25 -1.03 0.55
N SER A 277 -4.42 -0.36 0.47
CA SER A 277 -5.12 -0.17 -0.80
C SER A 277 -5.42 -1.52 -1.50
N ALA A 278 -4.98 -1.71 -2.74
CA ALA A 278 -5.08 -3.00 -3.44
C ALA A 278 -4.40 -4.14 -2.67
N GLY A 279 -3.35 -3.87 -1.88
CA GLY A 279 -2.73 -4.83 -0.96
C GLY A 279 -3.66 -5.21 0.20
N GLY A 280 -4.45 -4.28 0.72
CA GLY A 280 -5.49 -4.55 1.72
C GLY A 280 -6.63 -5.40 1.16
N PHE A 281 -7.04 -5.12 -0.07
CA PHE A 281 -7.97 -5.97 -0.81
C PHE A 281 -7.36 -7.38 -1.02
N THR A 282 -6.08 -7.44 -1.41
CA THR A 282 -5.37 -8.71 -1.55
C THR A 282 -5.34 -9.49 -0.23
N ALA A 283 -5.12 -8.80 0.91
CA ALA A 283 -5.13 -9.44 2.22
C ALA A 283 -6.48 -10.08 2.55
N ALA A 284 -7.58 -9.38 2.28
CA ALA A 284 -8.92 -9.92 2.47
C ALA A 284 -9.20 -11.11 1.55
N GLN A 285 -8.97 -10.96 0.24
CA GLN A 285 -9.25 -12.00 -0.75
C GLN A 285 -8.34 -13.22 -0.57
N ALA A 286 -7.03 -13.02 -0.33
CA ALA A 286 -6.11 -14.14 -0.10
C ALA A 286 -6.46 -14.89 1.19
N MET A 287 -6.89 -14.20 2.25
CA MET A 287 -7.36 -14.84 3.47
C MET A 287 -8.65 -15.64 3.25
N HIS A 288 -9.57 -15.15 2.42
CA HIS A 288 -10.76 -15.88 2.00
C HIS A 288 -10.39 -17.18 1.27
N ASP A 289 -9.46 -17.10 0.32
CA ASP A 289 -9.11 -18.19 -0.59
C ASP A 289 -8.09 -19.18 0.00
N ASP A 290 -7.39 -18.81 1.10
CA ASP A 290 -6.32 -19.64 1.69
C ASP A 290 -6.43 -19.70 3.23
N PRO A 291 -6.69 -20.90 3.79
CA PRO A 291 -6.87 -21.07 5.24
C PRO A 291 -5.58 -20.94 6.06
N ARG A 292 -4.41 -20.86 5.42
CA ARG A 292 -3.13 -20.65 6.10
C ARG A 292 -3.04 -19.26 6.73
N ILE A 293 -3.71 -18.25 6.15
CA ILE A 293 -3.75 -16.88 6.71
C ILE A 293 -4.76 -16.85 7.86
N LYS A 294 -4.28 -16.61 9.08
CA LYS A 294 -5.07 -16.69 10.32
C LYS A 294 -5.67 -15.36 10.76
N ALA A 295 -5.07 -14.24 10.39
CA ALA A 295 -5.50 -12.89 10.74
C ALA A 295 -5.19 -11.92 9.61
N GLY A 296 -6.10 -11.00 9.29
CA GLY A 296 -5.97 -10.07 8.18
C GLY A 296 -6.19 -8.60 8.58
N VAL A 297 -5.43 -7.69 7.97
CA VAL A 297 -5.60 -6.24 8.12
C VAL A 297 -5.68 -5.60 6.74
N ASN A 298 -6.72 -4.83 6.53
CA ASN A 298 -6.91 -3.99 5.36
C ASN A 298 -6.71 -2.52 5.75
N LEU A 299 -5.67 -1.90 5.21
CA LEU A 299 -5.39 -0.49 5.35
C LEU A 299 -5.96 0.23 4.11
N ASP A 300 -7.16 0.74 4.22
CA ASP A 300 -7.86 1.59 3.24
C ASP A 300 -8.06 0.99 1.84
N GLY A 301 -8.20 -0.33 1.74
CA GLY A 301 -8.43 -1.04 0.47
C GLY A 301 -9.91 -1.32 0.23
N GLN A 302 -10.42 -0.98 -0.94
CA GLN A 302 -11.80 -1.33 -1.35
C GLN A 302 -11.96 -2.84 -1.49
N LEU A 303 -13.19 -3.35 -1.28
CA LEU A 303 -13.51 -4.77 -1.44
C LEU A 303 -14.56 -5.00 -2.57
N HIS A 304 -14.55 -4.14 -3.55
CA HIS A 304 -15.40 -4.24 -4.75
C HIS A 304 -14.66 -3.70 -5.98
N PHE A 305 -15.19 -3.95 -7.15
CA PHE A 305 -14.67 -3.48 -8.41
C PHE A 305 -15.65 -2.49 -9.04
N PRO A 306 -15.16 -1.47 -9.77
CA PRO A 306 -16.01 -0.68 -10.65
C PRO A 306 -16.40 -1.48 -11.90
N GLY A 307 -17.35 -0.95 -12.65
CA GLY A 307 -17.66 -1.42 -14.00
C GLY A 307 -16.61 -1.01 -15.04
N PRO A 308 -16.87 -1.33 -16.32
CA PRO A 308 -15.91 -1.07 -17.40
C PRO A 308 -15.51 0.40 -17.55
N ASP A 309 -16.44 1.32 -17.29
CA ASP A 309 -16.23 2.77 -17.37
C ASP A 309 -15.64 3.40 -16.11
N GLY A 310 -15.26 2.58 -15.13
CA GLY A 310 -14.77 3.03 -13.84
C GLY A 310 -15.88 3.40 -12.84
N THR A 311 -17.15 3.21 -13.19
CA THR A 311 -18.31 3.49 -12.32
C THR A 311 -19.04 2.21 -11.89
N GLY A 312 -20.02 2.34 -11.00
CA GLY A 312 -20.78 1.21 -10.50
C GLY A 312 -20.04 0.39 -9.44
N VAL A 313 -20.71 -0.67 -8.97
CA VAL A 313 -20.20 -1.53 -7.88
C VAL A 313 -20.42 -2.99 -8.24
N HIS A 314 -19.34 -3.75 -8.30
CA HIS A 314 -19.35 -5.20 -8.43
C HIS A 314 -18.61 -5.79 -7.24
N LEU A 315 -19.32 -6.46 -6.36
CA LEU A 315 -18.74 -7.04 -5.15
C LEU A 315 -17.70 -8.11 -5.52
N SER A 316 -16.68 -8.25 -4.70
CA SER A 316 -15.75 -9.37 -4.76
C SER A 316 -16.30 -10.56 -3.97
N SER A 317 -15.80 -11.77 -4.24
CA SER A 317 -16.23 -12.96 -3.49
C SER A 317 -15.98 -12.81 -1.99
N VAL A 318 -14.86 -12.22 -1.58
CA VAL A 318 -14.64 -11.98 -0.14
C VAL A 318 -15.62 -10.98 0.45
N ALA A 319 -16.15 -10.02 -0.32
CA ALA A 319 -17.19 -9.13 0.16
C ALA A 319 -18.57 -9.83 0.24
N GLU A 320 -18.84 -10.76 -0.68
CA GLU A 320 -20.09 -11.54 -0.70
C GLU A 320 -20.11 -12.63 0.36
N ASP A 321 -18.98 -13.29 0.62
CA ASP A 321 -18.90 -14.45 1.51
C ASP A 321 -18.43 -14.09 2.94
N GLY A 322 -17.65 -12.99 3.08
CA GLY A 322 -16.97 -12.64 4.31
C GLY A 322 -15.84 -13.60 4.65
N VAL A 323 -15.36 -13.52 5.89
CA VAL A 323 -14.37 -14.45 6.47
C VAL A 323 -14.80 -14.94 7.84
N ASP A 324 -14.29 -16.11 8.25
CA ASP A 324 -14.54 -16.72 9.56
C ASP A 324 -13.42 -16.48 10.58
N ARG A 325 -12.36 -15.81 10.17
CA ARG A 325 -11.15 -15.50 10.95
C ARG A 325 -11.07 -14.00 11.25
N PRO A 326 -10.26 -13.60 12.26
CA PRO A 326 -10.14 -12.20 12.67
C PRO A 326 -9.70 -11.26 11.55
N PHE A 327 -10.40 -10.15 11.39
CA PHE A 327 -10.10 -9.15 10.37
C PHE A 327 -10.26 -7.73 10.89
N LEU A 328 -9.25 -6.88 10.66
CA LEU A 328 -9.27 -5.47 11.00
C LEU A 328 -9.36 -4.62 9.73
N LEU A 329 -10.37 -3.77 9.66
CA LEU A 329 -10.50 -2.70 8.68
C LEU A 329 -9.96 -1.41 9.30
N MET A 330 -9.06 -0.73 8.59
CA MET A 330 -8.54 0.58 8.98
C MET A 330 -8.74 1.55 7.83
N GLY A 331 -9.71 2.45 7.98
CA GLY A 331 -10.09 3.44 6.97
C GLY A 331 -9.45 4.80 7.22
N THR A 332 -9.57 5.66 6.22
CA THR A 332 -9.18 7.07 6.29
C THR A 332 -10.42 7.97 6.33
N GLU A 333 -10.23 9.26 6.61
CA GLU A 333 -11.32 10.24 6.60
C GLU A 333 -11.54 10.86 5.19
N ASP A 334 -11.08 10.17 4.16
CA ASP A 334 -11.32 10.57 2.78
C ASP A 334 -12.80 10.36 2.39
N GLN A 335 -13.31 11.19 1.48
CA GLN A 335 -14.69 11.11 1.03
C GLN A 335 -15.02 9.78 0.35
N ASP A 336 -14.00 9.12 -0.22
CA ASP A 336 -14.13 7.84 -0.91
C ASP A 336 -13.85 6.64 0.00
N SER A 337 -13.34 6.87 1.21
CA SER A 337 -12.84 5.87 2.16
C SER A 337 -13.54 5.92 3.52
N GLY A 338 -14.73 6.39 3.63
CA GLY A 338 -15.47 6.48 4.90
C GLY A 338 -15.65 5.13 5.62
N PRO A 339 -16.38 5.09 6.74
CA PRO A 339 -16.63 3.88 7.52
C PRO A 339 -17.25 2.77 6.66
N TYR A 340 -17.15 1.51 7.13
CA TYR A 340 -17.68 0.35 6.40
C TYR A 340 -19.11 0.54 5.89
N SER A 341 -19.94 1.26 6.64
CA SER A 341 -21.31 1.53 6.25
C SER A 341 -21.46 2.42 4.99
N GLY A 342 -20.43 3.22 4.67
CA GLY A 342 -20.40 4.10 3.50
C GLY A 342 -19.80 3.46 2.25
N GLN A 343 -19.07 2.35 2.40
CA GLN A 343 -18.43 1.64 1.30
C GLN A 343 -19.14 0.32 0.97
N PRO A 344 -19.68 0.13 -0.24
CA PRO A 344 -20.46 -1.05 -0.59
C PRO A 344 -19.74 -2.38 -0.35
N GLY A 345 -18.46 -2.47 -0.72
CA GLY A 345 -17.66 -3.67 -0.51
C GLY A 345 -17.40 -3.96 0.97
N TRP A 346 -17.07 -2.93 1.76
CA TRP A 346 -16.88 -3.08 3.21
C TRP A 346 -18.19 -3.39 3.93
N ALA A 347 -19.30 -2.76 3.53
CA ALA A 347 -20.62 -3.04 4.09
C ALA A 347 -21.07 -4.49 3.86
N ALA A 348 -20.83 -5.02 2.67
CA ALA A 348 -21.09 -6.42 2.35
C ALA A 348 -20.20 -7.35 3.17
N PHE A 349 -18.88 -7.13 3.12
CA PHE A 349 -17.89 -7.87 3.92
C PHE A 349 -18.23 -7.89 5.41
N TRP A 350 -18.60 -6.72 5.96
CA TRP A 350 -18.98 -6.60 7.37
C TRP A 350 -20.18 -7.48 7.74
N ARG A 351 -21.21 -7.50 6.90
CA ARG A 351 -22.42 -8.33 7.13
C ARG A 351 -22.12 -9.82 7.09
N HIS A 352 -21.24 -10.24 6.18
CA HIS A 352 -20.99 -11.66 5.93
C HIS A 352 -19.85 -12.24 6.77
N THR A 353 -18.95 -11.42 7.26
CA THR A 353 -17.84 -11.86 8.13
C THR A 353 -18.37 -12.33 9.48
N ARG A 354 -18.06 -13.58 9.82
CA ARG A 354 -18.43 -14.25 11.08
C ARG A 354 -17.33 -14.20 12.12
N GLY A 355 -16.07 -14.06 11.69
CA GLY A 355 -14.93 -13.89 12.57
C GLY A 355 -14.99 -12.58 13.36
N TRP A 356 -14.10 -12.43 14.34
CA TRP A 356 -13.92 -11.14 15.01
C TRP A 356 -13.56 -10.07 13.97
N LYS A 357 -14.15 -8.92 14.09
CA LYS A 357 -13.90 -7.80 13.19
C LYS A 357 -14.00 -6.48 13.93
N ALA A 358 -13.21 -5.52 13.49
CA ALA A 358 -13.34 -4.12 13.88
C ALA A 358 -13.10 -3.23 12.65
N ASP A 359 -13.69 -2.04 12.68
CA ASP A 359 -13.46 -0.98 11.74
C ASP A 359 -13.05 0.27 12.51
N VAL A 360 -11.90 0.83 12.16
CA VAL A 360 -11.35 2.04 12.77
C VAL A 360 -10.93 3.04 11.69
N THR A 361 -11.28 4.29 11.88
CA THR A 361 -10.92 5.39 10.98
C THR A 361 -9.82 6.25 11.61
N LEU A 362 -8.76 6.53 10.86
CA LEU A 362 -7.74 7.51 11.22
C LEU A 362 -8.24 8.92 10.81
N LEU A 363 -8.53 9.75 11.80
CA LEU A 363 -9.08 11.10 11.58
C LEU A 363 -8.04 12.04 10.98
N GLY A 364 -8.47 12.90 10.08
CA GLY A 364 -7.61 13.87 9.38
C GLY A 364 -6.66 13.23 8.35
N SER A 365 -6.80 11.95 8.09
CA SER A 365 -5.95 11.20 7.16
C SER A 365 -6.49 11.19 5.72
N ARG A 366 -5.64 10.73 4.81
CA ARG A 366 -5.94 10.44 3.41
C ARG A 366 -5.32 9.09 3.02
N HIS A 367 -5.58 8.66 1.82
CA HIS A 367 -5.21 7.31 1.33
C HIS A 367 -3.73 6.96 1.56
N GLY A 368 -2.78 7.87 1.32
CA GLY A 368 -1.34 7.66 1.54
C GLY A 368 -0.92 7.60 3.01
N SER A 369 -1.82 7.91 3.98
CA SER A 369 -1.48 7.94 5.40
C SER A 369 -1.03 6.60 5.98
N TYR A 370 -1.41 5.50 5.35
CA TYR A 370 -0.99 4.14 5.77
C TYR A 370 0.26 3.63 5.05
N THR A 371 0.97 4.53 4.36
CA THR A 371 2.22 4.23 3.65
C THR A 371 3.40 5.03 4.20
N ASP A 372 4.58 4.80 3.65
CA ASP A 372 5.77 5.59 4.01
C ASP A 372 5.67 7.06 3.53
N ALA A 373 4.75 7.38 2.63
CA ALA A 373 4.41 8.76 2.27
C ALA A 373 4.13 9.62 3.50
N GLN A 374 3.43 9.07 4.51
CA GLN A 374 3.11 9.75 5.77
C GLN A 374 4.35 10.28 6.49
N SER A 375 5.47 9.59 6.40
CA SER A 375 6.71 10.00 7.08
C SER A 375 7.70 10.69 6.16
N LEU A 376 7.77 10.31 4.87
CA LEU A 376 8.79 10.82 3.93
C LEU A 376 8.38 12.14 3.28
N LEU A 377 7.14 12.25 2.79
CA LEU A 377 6.71 13.45 2.03
C LEU A 377 6.79 14.76 2.84
N PRO A 378 6.40 14.82 4.13
CA PRO A 378 6.55 16.05 4.92
C PRO A 378 8.01 16.49 5.07
N GLN A 379 8.96 15.56 5.12
CA GLN A 379 10.38 15.88 5.19
C GLN A 379 10.90 16.45 3.87
N LEU A 380 10.45 15.90 2.75
CA LEU A 380 10.79 16.37 1.40
C LEU A 380 10.15 17.73 1.10
N ALA A 381 8.91 17.95 1.54
CA ALA A 381 8.22 19.23 1.38
C ALA A 381 8.93 20.37 2.12
N ARG A 382 9.43 20.12 3.35
CA ARG A 382 10.24 21.12 4.07
C ARG A 382 11.54 21.51 3.36
N GLN A 383 12.01 20.69 2.44
CA GLN A 383 13.19 20.92 1.61
C GLN A 383 12.82 21.41 0.20
N GLY A 384 11.54 21.70 -0.07
CA GLY A 384 11.04 22.18 -1.34
C GLY A 384 11.05 21.16 -2.48
N ALA A 385 11.20 19.83 -2.17
CA ALA A 385 11.24 18.76 -3.18
C ALA A 385 9.86 18.21 -3.52
N VAL A 386 8.85 18.46 -2.70
CA VAL A 386 7.44 18.07 -2.92
C VAL A 386 6.55 19.25 -2.58
N PRO A 387 5.58 19.61 -3.42
CA PRO A 387 4.63 20.71 -3.11
C PRO A 387 3.76 20.35 -1.88
N ALA A 388 3.49 21.35 -1.03
CA ALA A 388 2.72 21.13 0.20
C ALA A 388 1.26 20.74 -0.04
N ASP A 389 0.66 21.16 -1.15
CA ASP A 389 -0.68 20.75 -1.56
C ASP A 389 -0.74 19.27 -1.94
N VAL A 390 0.31 18.74 -2.57
CA VAL A 390 0.45 17.31 -2.86
C VAL A 390 0.51 16.50 -1.58
N VAL A 391 1.34 16.93 -0.62
CA VAL A 391 1.45 16.25 0.68
C VAL A 391 0.09 16.18 1.37
N ARG A 392 -0.63 17.33 1.42
CA ARG A 392 -1.95 17.35 2.05
C ARG A 392 -2.98 16.51 1.31
N ALA A 393 -2.94 16.50 0.00
CA ALA A 393 -3.85 15.66 -0.81
C ALA A 393 -3.61 14.17 -0.59
N ASP A 394 -2.36 13.76 -0.36
CA ASP A 394 -1.98 12.36 -0.22
C ASP A 394 -2.14 11.83 1.21
N ILE A 395 -1.74 12.61 2.22
CA ILE A 395 -1.72 12.15 3.63
C ILE A 395 -2.62 12.95 4.59
N GLY A 396 -3.32 13.97 4.11
CA GLY A 396 -4.23 14.76 4.92
C GLY A 396 -3.55 15.73 5.88
N ASP A 397 -4.28 16.09 6.93
CA ASP A 397 -3.86 17.05 7.95
C ASP A 397 -3.48 16.39 9.30
N VAL A 398 -3.59 15.05 9.40
CA VAL A 398 -3.17 14.32 10.60
C VAL A 398 -1.66 14.49 10.83
N ARG A 399 -1.27 14.72 12.08
CA ARG A 399 0.16 14.87 12.41
C ARG A 399 0.94 13.59 12.04
N PRO A 400 2.00 13.70 11.22
CA PRO A 400 2.70 12.54 10.66
C PRO A 400 3.16 11.53 11.71
N GLU A 401 3.74 12.01 12.81
CA GLU A 401 4.26 11.15 13.87
C GLU A 401 3.12 10.40 14.60
N ARG A 402 1.95 11.05 14.74
CA ARG A 402 0.78 10.46 15.38
C ARG A 402 0.15 9.39 14.50
N ALA A 403 0.00 9.66 13.20
CA ALA A 403 -0.54 8.70 12.24
C ALA A 403 0.32 7.42 12.18
N VAL A 404 1.64 7.57 12.08
CA VAL A 404 2.57 6.43 12.10
C VAL A 404 2.47 5.65 13.42
N LEU A 405 2.44 6.35 14.56
CA LEU A 405 2.34 5.71 15.87
C LEU A 405 1.03 4.94 16.02
N ALA A 406 -0.10 5.55 15.65
CA ALA A 406 -1.42 4.93 15.72
C ALA A 406 -1.52 3.69 14.82
N THR A 407 -1.06 3.79 13.55
CA THR A 407 -1.05 2.66 12.63
C THR A 407 -0.24 1.48 13.19
N ARG A 408 0.97 1.73 13.68
CA ARG A 408 1.82 0.71 14.31
C ARG A 408 1.19 0.09 15.54
N ALA A 409 0.54 0.89 16.38
CA ALA A 409 -0.11 0.43 17.60
C ALA A 409 -1.29 -0.49 17.29
N TYR A 410 -2.21 -0.05 16.41
CA TYR A 410 -3.42 -0.82 16.11
C TYR A 410 -3.13 -2.10 15.32
N VAL A 411 -2.25 -2.04 14.31
CA VAL A 411 -1.82 -3.23 13.58
C VAL A 411 -1.04 -4.18 14.51
N GLY A 412 -0.14 -3.66 15.34
CA GLY A 412 0.62 -4.47 16.30
C GLY A 412 -0.28 -5.15 17.33
N SER A 413 -1.21 -4.40 17.96
CA SER A 413 -2.20 -4.92 18.91
C SER A 413 -3.05 -6.04 18.29
N PHE A 414 -3.54 -5.82 17.05
CA PHE A 414 -4.31 -6.83 16.34
C PHE A 414 -3.51 -8.13 16.11
N LEU A 415 -2.30 -8.02 15.59
CA LEU A 415 -1.46 -9.20 15.33
C LEU A 415 -1.02 -9.88 16.63
N ASP A 416 -0.72 -9.14 17.69
CA ASP A 416 -0.37 -9.68 18.99
C ASP A 416 -1.53 -10.47 19.61
N ARG A 417 -2.76 -9.93 19.51
CA ARG A 417 -3.97 -10.62 19.99
C ARG A 417 -4.21 -11.94 19.25
N TRP A 418 -4.14 -11.94 17.93
CA TRP A 418 -4.61 -13.08 17.13
C TRP A 418 -3.51 -14.07 16.70
N LEU A 419 -2.24 -13.64 16.65
CA LEU A 419 -1.13 -14.52 16.32
C LEU A 419 -0.29 -14.95 17.53
N ARG A 420 -0.38 -14.21 18.64
CA ARG A 420 0.42 -14.48 19.85
C ARG A 420 -0.41 -14.76 21.09
N GLY A 421 -1.70 -14.47 21.06
CA GLY A 421 -2.59 -14.58 22.20
C GLY A 421 -2.33 -13.54 23.29
N HIS A 422 -1.73 -12.39 22.92
CA HIS A 422 -1.48 -11.27 23.81
C HIS A 422 -2.43 -10.12 23.48
N ASP A 423 -3.36 -9.83 24.38
CA ASP A 423 -4.35 -8.78 24.23
C ASP A 423 -4.03 -7.61 25.15
N ASP A 424 -3.76 -6.45 24.59
CA ASP A 424 -3.52 -5.18 25.29
C ASP A 424 -4.78 -4.32 25.43
N HIS A 425 -5.93 -4.84 24.99
CA HIS A 425 -7.24 -4.20 25.03
C HIS A 425 -7.38 -2.91 24.17
N LEU A 426 -6.40 -2.57 23.35
CA LEU A 426 -6.47 -1.38 22.49
C LEU A 426 -7.62 -1.46 21.46
N LEU A 427 -7.99 -2.68 21.06
CA LEU A 427 -9.05 -2.94 20.08
C LEU A 427 -10.45 -3.14 20.68
N ASP A 428 -10.61 -2.95 22.00
CA ASP A 428 -11.91 -3.10 22.66
C ASP A 428 -12.75 -1.81 22.59
N GLY A 429 -12.16 -0.67 22.19
CA GLY A 429 -12.87 0.61 22.04
C GLY A 429 -11.95 1.83 21.96
N PRO A 430 -12.51 3.03 21.96
CA PRO A 430 -11.77 4.28 21.87
C PRO A 430 -10.70 4.42 22.96
N SER A 431 -9.50 4.86 22.58
CA SER A 431 -8.37 5.05 23.47
C SER A 431 -8.00 6.53 23.60
N ALA A 432 -7.84 7.00 24.86
CA ALA A 432 -7.33 8.35 25.10
C ALA A 432 -5.87 8.55 24.65
N LEU A 433 -5.12 7.46 24.45
CA LEU A 433 -3.77 7.51 23.87
C LEU A 433 -3.77 7.79 22.38
N PHE A 434 -4.87 7.46 21.70
CA PHE A 434 -5.03 7.59 20.25
C PHE A 434 -6.36 8.27 19.91
N PRO A 435 -6.55 9.55 20.26
CA PRO A 435 -7.80 10.26 20.00
C PRO A 435 -8.07 10.46 18.50
N GLU A 436 -7.05 10.31 17.66
CA GLU A 436 -7.15 10.30 16.20
C GLU A 436 -7.73 9.00 15.62
N MET A 437 -7.90 7.95 16.43
CA MET A 437 -8.50 6.69 15.98
C MET A 437 -9.95 6.60 16.43
N ARG A 438 -10.86 6.55 15.48
CA ARG A 438 -12.31 6.44 15.73
C ARG A 438 -12.78 5.03 15.39
N PHE A 439 -13.44 4.36 16.33
CA PHE A 439 -14.15 3.10 16.07
C PHE A 439 -15.46 3.38 15.35
N GLU A 440 -15.68 2.71 14.23
CA GLU A 440 -16.95 2.75 13.50
C GLU A 440 -17.94 1.72 14.08
N ARG A 441 -19.22 2.11 14.18
CA ARG A 441 -20.27 1.31 14.83
C ARG A 441 -21.36 0.93 13.82
#